data_e9c326645a25f0d642141ec3217e6848
#
_entry.id   e9c326645a25f0d642141ec3217e6848
#
_cell.length_a   1.000
_cell.length_b   1.000
_cell.length_c   1.000
_cell.angle_alpha   90.00
_cell.angle_beta   90.00
_cell.angle_gamma   90.00
#
_symmetry.space_group_name_H-M   'P 1'
#
loop_
_entity.id
_entity.type
_entity.pdbx_description
1 polymer ?
#
loop_
_entity_poly.entity_id
_entity_poly.type
_entity_poly.pdbx_seq_one_letter_code
_entity_poly.pdbx_strand_id
1 'polypeptide(L)'
;MAFEGLSEKLSATFKRLRGKGRLTEADVREGMREVRLALLEADVSYKVVKDFVAQVTERCVGADVLDSLTPAQQIVKIVNEELVQLMGGTNAKLTFASKGPTVVMMVGLQGAGKTTNGAKLAGLMRRQFGKRPLLVACDVYRPAAITQLQVVGKQLDIPVFEMGQANPVRIAEEAIKYARDHGHDMVFLDTAGRLHVDEALMNELKNIKAKVHPNEILLVVDAMTGQDAVNAATAFDQALGIDGVMLTKRDGDARGGAALSIRAATGKPIKFVGTGEKLDMIELFHPDRMASRILGMGDMLTFIEKAEQQYDEEQARKLEEKLKKNRLTLTDYMEQMDQLQKMGNLGQLAGMLPGDMGKQLDAANLDEKQLGRTRAIIQSMTPLERENPSILNASRKKRIAAGCGLQVSDVNRLLKSFEMLQQLTKSISKGRFGGFGGPGGMPTLGKAKKGKLQGFGRKKRLK
;
A
#
# COMPACT_ATOMS: atom_id res chain seq x y z
N MET A 1 -1.00 2.95 -11.94
CA MET A 1 -0.36 2.68 -10.62
C MET A 1 1.14 2.50 -10.77
N ALA A 2 1.94 2.78 -9.71
CA ALA A 2 3.38 2.54 -9.79
C ALA A 2 3.66 1.07 -10.15
N PHE A 3 4.61 0.85 -11.02
CA PHE A 3 5.00 -0.46 -11.59
C PHE A 3 4.01 -1.10 -12.58
N GLU A 4 2.94 -0.46 -13.00
CA GLU A 4 1.94 -1.09 -13.86
C GLU A 4 2.55 -1.54 -15.19
N GLY A 5 3.28 -0.66 -15.89
CA GLY A 5 3.98 -1.02 -17.12
C GLY A 5 5.03 -2.11 -16.95
N LEU A 6 5.78 -2.09 -15.82
CA LEU A 6 6.75 -3.14 -15.48
C LEU A 6 6.04 -4.46 -15.20
N SER A 7 4.98 -4.42 -14.39
CA SER A 7 4.18 -5.59 -14.02
C SER A 7 3.53 -6.24 -15.25
N GLU A 8 2.98 -5.47 -16.17
CA GLU A 8 2.37 -6.00 -17.40
C GLU A 8 3.40 -6.74 -18.27
N LYS A 9 4.59 -6.15 -18.47
CA LYS A 9 5.66 -6.76 -19.26
C LYS A 9 6.19 -8.04 -18.62
N LEU A 10 6.47 -8.01 -17.32
CA LEU A 10 6.93 -9.19 -16.60
C LEU A 10 5.87 -10.30 -16.58
N SER A 11 4.60 -9.94 -16.33
CA SER A 11 3.49 -10.89 -16.37
C SER A 11 3.35 -11.54 -17.75
N ALA A 12 3.49 -10.79 -18.85
CA ALA A 12 3.44 -11.31 -20.22
C ALA A 12 4.59 -12.29 -20.49
N THR A 13 5.82 -11.94 -20.06
CA THR A 13 7.00 -12.80 -20.18
C THR A 13 6.81 -14.11 -19.43
N PHE A 14 6.36 -14.05 -18.17
CA PHE A 14 6.15 -15.26 -17.37
C PHE A 14 4.95 -16.09 -17.84
N LYS A 15 3.89 -15.47 -18.36
CA LYS A 15 2.77 -16.18 -18.97
C LYS A 15 3.23 -17.00 -20.19
N ARG A 16 4.14 -16.44 -20.99
CA ARG A 16 4.73 -17.12 -22.16
C ARG A 16 5.62 -18.29 -21.74
N LEU A 17 6.46 -18.13 -20.71
CA LEU A 17 7.26 -19.22 -20.15
C LEU A 17 6.40 -20.34 -19.58
N ARG A 18 5.29 -20.01 -18.90
CA ARG A 18 4.32 -21.01 -18.39
C ARG A 18 3.64 -21.82 -19.49
N GLY A 19 3.47 -21.24 -20.67
CA GLY A 19 2.87 -21.91 -21.82
C GLY A 19 3.76 -22.97 -22.47
N LYS A 20 5.07 -22.99 -22.18
CA LYS A 20 6.04 -23.99 -22.64
C LYS A 20 6.12 -25.12 -21.60
N GLY A 21 5.74 -26.35 -21.97
CA GLY A 21 5.69 -27.47 -21.02
C GLY A 21 7.07 -27.89 -20.49
N ARG A 22 8.12 -27.82 -21.30
CA ARG A 22 9.53 -27.96 -20.91
C ARG A 22 10.24 -26.66 -21.25
N LEU A 23 11.14 -26.25 -20.40
CA LEU A 23 11.99 -25.07 -20.62
C LEU A 23 13.43 -25.52 -20.87
N THR A 24 14.05 -24.89 -21.85
CA THR A 24 15.47 -25.04 -22.14
C THR A 24 16.24 -23.86 -21.57
N GLU A 25 17.55 -23.99 -21.45
CA GLU A 25 18.41 -22.85 -21.07
C GLU A 25 18.24 -21.65 -22.02
N ALA A 26 18.04 -21.88 -23.30
CA ALA A 26 17.78 -20.84 -24.29
C ALA A 26 16.47 -20.07 -24.00
N ASP A 27 15.41 -20.78 -23.59
CA ASP A 27 14.13 -20.17 -23.22
C ASP A 27 14.27 -19.28 -21.96
N VAL A 28 15.04 -19.75 -20.99
CA VAL A 28 15.34 -18.97 -19.78
C VAL A 28 16.11 -17.71 -20.12
N ARG A 29 17.17 -17.81 -20.92
CA ARG A 29 17.98 -16.67 -21.35
C ARG A 29 17.17 -15.64 -22.15
N GLU A 30 16.27 -16.11 -23.02
CA GLU A 30 15.35 -15.24 -23.76
C GLU A 30 14.39 -14.50 -22.80
N GLY A 31 13.76 -15.23 -21.87
CA GLY A 31 12.90 -14.64 -20.86
C GLY A 31 13.62 -13.59 -19.98
N MET A 32 14.86 -13.90 -19.58
CA MET A 32 15.68 -12.96 -18.79
C MET A 32 16.11 -11.74 -19.60
N ARG A 33 16.28 -11.85 -20.91
CA ARG A 33 16.50 -10.68 -21.80
C ARG A 33 15.31 -9.73 -21.78
N GLU A 34 14.09 -10.26 -21.76
CA GLU A 34 12.88 -9.44 -21.67
C GLU A 34 12.71 -8.81 -20.29
N VAL A 35 12.99 -9.56 -19.22
CA VAL A 35 13.03 -9.03 -17.85
C VAL A 35 14.02 -7.86 -17.77
N ARG A 36 15.22 -8.01 -18.38
CA ARG A 36 16.21 -6.94 -18.48
C ARG A 36 15.66 -5.69 -19.15
N LEU A 37 15.01 -5.83 -20.31
CA LEU A 37 14.43 -4.71 -21.03
C LEU A 37 13.34 -4.03 -20.22
N ALA A 38 12.45 -4.80 -19.60
CA ALA A 38 11.37 -4.27 -18.75
C ALA A 38 11.90 -3.45 -17.56
N LEU A 39 12.96 -3.93 -16.90
CA LEU A 39 13.60 -3.20 -15.79
C LEU A 39 14.30 -1.92 -16.25
N LEU A 40 14.98 -1.93 -17.40
CA LEU A 40 15.61 -0.74 -17.96
C LEU A 40 14.57 0.32 -18.37
N GLU A 41 13.46 -0.08 -18.98
CA GLU A 41 12.35 0.80 -19.30
C GLU A 41 11.64 1.37 -18.08
N ALA A 42 11.73 0.67 -16.95
CA ALA A 42 11.25 1.14 -15.65
C ALA A 42 12.26 2.07 -14.93
N ASP A 43 13.29 2.55 -15.61
CA ASP A 43 14.35 3.43 -15.09
C ASP A 43 15.21 2.79 -13.97
N VAL A 44 15.32 1.46 -13.93
CA VAL A 44 16.30 0.80 -13.06
C VAL A 44 17.71 1.00 -13.64
N SER A 45 18.67 1.33 -12.80
CA SER A 45 20.04 1.57 -13.24
C SER A 45 20.66 0.33 -13.94
N TYR A 46 21.40 0.55 -15.02
CA TYR A 46 21.99 -0.52 -15.81
C TYR A 46 22.82 -1.53 -15.00
N LYS A 47 23.61 -1.04 -14.05
CA LYS A 47 24.44 -1.89 -13.17
C LYS A 47 23.55 -2.84 -12.36
N VAL A 48 22.50 -2.32 -11.73
CA VAL A 48 21.57 -3.10 -10.91
C VAL A 48 20.88 -4.17 -11.77
N VAL A 49 20.41 -3.79 -12.95
CA VAL A 49 19.73 -4.72 -13.88
C VAL A 49 20.68 -5.81 -14.35
N LYS A 50 21.94 -5.47 -14.66
CA LYS A 50 22.95 -6.44 -15.11
C LYS A 50 23.22 -7.48 -14.01
N ASP A 51 23.46 -7.03 -12.79
CA ASP A 51 23.78 -7.89 -11.66
C ASP A 51 22.57 -8.78 -11.29
N PHE A 52 21.39 -8.21 -11.22
CA PHE A 52 20.13 -8.93 -10.98
C PHE A 52 19.87 -10.02 -12.02
N VAL A 53 19.92 -9.69 -13.31
CA VAL A 53 19.67 -10.65 -14.39
C VAL A 53 20.73 -11.76 -14.41
N ALA A 54 21.97 -11.44 -14.08
CA ALA A 54 23.04 -12.47 -13.98
C ALA A 54 22.73 -13.47 -12.87
N GLN A 55 22.42 -12.98 -11.65
CA GLN A 55 22.10 -13.83 -10.48
C GLN A 55 20.86 -14.69 -10.74
N VAL A 56 19.78 -14.08 -11.25
CA VAL A 56 18.54 -14.82 -11.57
C VAL A 56 18.80 -15.88 -12.65
N THR A 57 19.56 -15.54 -13.72
CA THR A 57 19.84 -16.49 -14.81
C THR A 57 20.63 -17.67 -14.30
N GLU A 58 21.67 -17.45 -13.50
CA GLU A 58 22.48 -18.51 -12.90
C GLU A 58 21.64 -19.48 -12.09
N ARG A 59 20.74 -18.96 -11.24
CA ARG A 59 19.83 -19.80 -10.44
C ARG A 59 18.79 -20.53 -11.28
N CYS A 60 18.32 -19.92 -12.36
CA CYS A 60 17.25 -20.49 -13.20
C CYS A 60 17.75 -21.55 -14.18
N VAL A 61 19.03 -21.56 -14.56
CA VAL A 61 19.63 -22.50 -15.53
C VAL A 61 20.05 -23.82 -14.85
N GLY A 62 20.01 -23.90 -13.52
CA GLY A 62 20.33 -25.13 -12.79
C GLY A 62 19.44 -26.31 -13.19
N ALA A 63 20.00 -27.52 -13.25
CA ALA A 63 19.28 -28.74 -13.62
C ALA A 63 18.03 -28.97 -12.76
N ASP A 64 18.12 -28.71 -11.46
CA ASP A 64 16.99 -28.83 -10.51
C ASP A 64 15.76 -28.01 -10.90
N VAL A 65 15.95 -26.89 -11.59
CA VAL A 65 14.87 -26.01 -12.06
C VAL A 65 14.34 -26.48 -13.39
N LEU A 66 15.22 -26.77 -14.35
CA LEU A 66 14.83 -27.15 -15.71
C LEU A 66 14.18 -28.53 -15.77
N ASP A 67 14.61 -29.46 -14.93
CA ASP A 67 14.08 -30.85 -14.86
C ASP A 67 12.88 -30.95 -13.90
N SER A 68 12.46 -29.86 -13.26
CA SER A 68 11.29 -29.87 -12.38
C SER A 68 9.98 -30.05 -13.17
N LEU A 69 8.94 -30.57 -12.49
CA LEU A 69 7.60 -30.69 -13.08
C LEU A 69 6.94 -29.32 -13.36
N THR A 70 7.45 -28.24 -12.77
CA THR A 70 6.90 -26.89 -12.90
C THR A 70 8.00 -25.83 -13.05
N PRO A 71 8.86 -25.92 -14.09
CA PRO A 71 10.05 -25.07 -14.21
C PRO A 71 9.69 -23.58 -14.30
N ALA A 72 8.63 -23.20 -15.00
CA ALA A 72 8.20 -21.81 -15.10
C ALA A 72 7.76 -21.22 -13.73
N GLN A 73 7.17 -22.03 -12.85
CA GLN A 73 6.81 -21.59 -11.50
C GLN A 73 8.05 -21.40 -10.62
N GLN A 74 9.03 -22.28 -10.77
CA GLN A 74 10.34 -22.15 -10.08
C GLN A 74 11.05 -20.87 -10.50
N ILE A 75 11.07 -20.55 -11.79
CA ILE A 75 11.67 -19.30 -12.30
C ILE A 75 10.98 -18.08 -11.70
N VAL A 76 9.64 -18.03 -11.69
CA VAL A 76 8.88 -16.91 -11.08
C VAL A 76 9.20 -16.78 -9.59
N LYS A 77 9.33 -17.90 -8.88
CA LYS A 77 9.71 -17.91 -7.46
C LYS A 77 11.12 -17.34 -7.27
N ILE A 78 12.09 -17.76 -8.07
CA ILE A 78 13.48 -17.25 -8.01
C ILE A 78 13.52 -15.75 -8.29
N VAL A 79 12.82 -15.28 -9.34
CA VAL A 79 12.72 -13.85 -9.65
C VAL A 79 12.10 -13.07 -8.50
N ASN A 80 11.06 -13.60 -7.86
CA ASN A 80 10.43 -12.98 -6.71
C ASN A 80 11.40 -12.86 -5.53
N GLU A 81 12.09 -13.93 -5.20
CA GLU A 81 13.09 -13.97 -4.11
C GLU A 81 14.21 -12.95 -4.35
N GLU A 82 14.75 -12.88 -5.57
CA GLU A 82 15.80 -11.92 -5.92
C GLU A 82 15.29 -10.47 -5.92
N LEU A 83 14.06 -10.21 -6.35
CA LEU A 83 13.44 -8.88 -6.24
C LEU A 83 13.27 -8.47 -4.76
N VAL A 84 12.82 -9.39 -3.90
CA VAL A 84 12.69 -9.14 -2.46
C VAL A 84 14.05 -8.79 -1.86
N GLN A 85 15.10 -9.56 -2.19
CA GLN A 85 16.48 -9.31 -1.70
C GLN A 85 17.00 -7.96 -2.20
N LEU A 86 16.80 -7.65 -3.49
CA LEU A 86 17.20 -6.37 -4.08
C LEU A 86 16.55 -5.18 -3.36
N MET A 87 15.30 -5.32 -2.90
CA MET A 87 14.56 -4.31 -2.15
C MET A 87 14.88 -4.29 -0.65
N GLY A 88 15.70 -5.21 -0.14
CA GLY A 88 16.16 -5.21 1.25
C GLY A 88 15.68 -6.36 2.12
N GLY A 89 15.01 -7.37 1.54
CA GLY A 89 14.60 -8.60 2.21
C GLY A 89 13.40 -8.43 3.12
N THR A 90 13.51 -7.64 4.15
CA THR A 90 12.46 -7.44 5.17
C THR A 90 12.11 -5.96 5.37
N ASN A 91 10.92 -5.73 5.95
CA ASN A 91 10.50 -4.38 6.34
C ASN A 91 11.44 -3.79 7.39
N ALA A 92 11.95 -2.58 7.14
CA ALA A 92 12.80 -1.84 8.06
C ALA A 92 11.96 -0.86 8.90
N LYS A 93 11.98 -1.03 10.21
CA LYS A 93 11.25 -0.18 11.16
C LYS A 93 12.05 1.09 11.50
N LEU A 94 11.36 2.07 12.08
CA LEU A 94 12.03 3.22 12.71
C LEU A 94 12.76 2.80 13.98
N THR A 95 13.89 3.45 14.23
CA THR A 95 14.64 3.32 15.48
C THR A 95 14.08 4.31 16.50
N PHE A 96 13.52 3.80 17.58
CA PHE A 96 13.01 4.64 18.66
C PHE A 96 14.08 4.93 19.70
N ALA A 97 14.06 6.14 20.25
CA ALA A 97 14.94 6.49 21.35
C ALA A 97 14.60 5.67 22.62
N SER A 98 15.62 5.23 23.34
CA SER A 98 15.44 4.52 24.62
C SER A 98 15.09 5.49 25.76
N LYS A 99 15.48 6.76 25.65
CA LYS A 99 15.19 7.83 26.61
C LYS A 99 14.92 9.14 25.89
N GLY A 100 13.91 9.89 26.37
CA GLY A 100 13.49 11.17 25.77
C GLY A 100 12.74 11.00 24.46
N PRO A 101 12.49 12.08 23.72
CA PRO A 101 11.77 12.04 22.46
C PRO A 101 12.63 11.41 21.36
N THR A 102 12.01 10.60 20.52
CA THR A 102 12.60 10.11 19.25
C THR A 102 12.64 11.25 18.25
N VAL A 103 13.82 11.61 17.77
CA VAL A 103 14.01 12.70 16.80
C VAL A 103 14.17 12.10 15.40
N VAL A 104 13.26 12.47 14.50
CA VAL A 104 13.25 12.10 13.08
C VAL A 104 13.54 13.35 12.25
N MET A 105 14.63 13.32 11.49
CA MET A 105 15.04 14.42 10.64
C MET A 105 14.65 14.12 9.20
N MET A 106 13.74 14.91 8.61
CA MET A 106 13.29 14.76 7.23
C MET A 106 14.20 15.55 6.32
N VAL A 107 14.93 14.88 5.42
CA VAL A 107 15.86 15.51 4.47
C VAL A 107 15.49 15.19 3.02
N GLY A 108 15.98 15.98 2.05
CA GLY A 108 15.71 15.76 0.63
C GLY A 108 15.58 17.05 -0.17
N LEU A 109 15.47 16.92 -1.49
CA LEU A 109 15.37 18.06 -2.39
C LEU A 109 14.05 18.83 -2.25
N GLN A 110 14.00 20.03 -2.78
CA GLN A 110 12.78 20.83 -2.87
C GLN A 110 11.73 20.09 -3.73
N GLY A 111 10.47 20.11 -3.30
CA GLY A 111 9.39 19.44 -4.02
C GLY A 111 9.29 17.92 -3.81
N ALA A 112 10.25 17.29 -3.12
CA ALA A 112 10.20 15.86 -2.80
C ALA A 112 9.07 15.47 -1.84
N GLY A 113 8.42 16.44 -1.18
CA GLY A 113 7.27 16.21 -0.31
C GLY A 113 7.61 16.02 1.17
N LYS A 114 8.75 16.55 1.66
CA LYS A 114 9.19 16.43 3.06
C LYS A 114 8.11 16.83 4.06
N THR A 115 7.62 18.06 3.96
CA THR A 115 6.60 18.64 4.85
C THR A 115 5.36 17.76 4.94
N THR A 116 4.77 17.43 3.80
CA THR A 116 3.53 16.64 3.75
C THR A 116 3.75 15.21 4.26
N ASN A 117 4.83 14.56 3.83
CA ASN A 117 5.06 13.16 4.20
C ASN A 117 5.65 13.01 5.61
N GLY A 118 6.39 14.01 6.12
CA GLY A 118 6.78 14.09 7.53
C GLY A 118 5.54 14.17 8.44
N ALA A 119 4.57 14.99 8.07
CA ALA A 119 3.31 15.09 8.80
C ALA A 119 2.44 13.83 8.67
N LYS A 120 2.37 13.19 7.47
CA LYS A 120 1.71 11.88 7.30
C LYS A 120 2.33 10.82 8.20
N LEU A 121 3.66 10.78 8.26
CA LEU A 121 4.39 9.84 9.12
C LEU A 121 4.10 10.10 10.60
N ALA A 122 4.09 11.35 11.03
CA ALA A 122 3.69 11.73 12.38
C ALA A 122 2.26 11.26 12.71
N GLY A 123 1.32 11.46 11.78
CA GLY A 123 -0.05 10.96 11.88
C GLY A 123 -0.14 9.43 11.96
N LEU A 124 0.68 8.71 11.19
CA LEU A 124 0.78 7.25 11.25
C LEU A 124 1.30 6.79 12.62
N MET A 125 2.36 7.42 13.13
CA MET A 125 2.93 7.10 14.44
C MET A 125 1.92 7.33 15.57
N ARG A 126 1.12 8.39 15.48
CA ARG A 126 0.05 8.66 16.45
C ARG A 126 -1.04 7.57 16.40
N ARG A 127 -1.53 7.24 15.19
CA ARG A 127 -2.66 6.30 15.03
C ARG A 127 -2.29 4.86 15.34
N GLN A 128 -1.14 4.37 14.84
CA GLN A 128 -0.78 2.95 14.94
C GLN A 128 0.08 2.63 16.16
N PHE A 129 0.89 3.60 16.62
CA PHE A 129 1.84 3.37 17.70
C PHE A 129 1.54 4.16 18.96
N GLY A 130 0.42 4.92 19.00
CA GLY A 130 0.00 5.70 20.15
C GLY A 130 0.99 6.79 20.57
N LYS A 131 1.86 7.25 19.64
CA LYS A 131 2.87 8.27 19.91
C LYS A 131 2.26 9.66 19.99
N ARG A 132 2.96 10.57 20.68
CA ARG A 132 2.62 11.99 20.80
C ARG A 132 3.63 12.84 20.01
N PRO A 133 3.47 12.94 18.68
CA PRO A 133 4.41 13.64 17.83
C PRO A 133 4.32 15.16 17.98
N LEU A 134 5.45 15.82 17.71
CA LEU A 134 5.60 17.26 17.53
C LEU A 134 6.20 17.49 16.14
N LEU A 135 5.57 18.34 15.32
CA LEU A 135 6.15 18.80 14.06
C LEU A 135 6.97 20.07 14.31
N VAL A 136 8.11 20.21 13.63
CA VAL A 136 9.02 21.35 13.84
C VAL A 136 9.36 22.00 12.51
N ALA A 137 9.09 23.29 12.39
CA ALA A 137 9.32 24.07 11.17
C ALA A 137 10.77 24.57 11.10
N CYS A 138 11.66 23.77 10.50
CA CYS A 138 13.05 24.17 10.24
C CYS A 138 13.27 24.72 8.82
N ASP A 139 12.29 24.66 7.90
CA ASP A 139 12.34 25.32 6.58
C ASP A 139 11.91 26.79 6.73
N VAL A 140 12.85 27.63 7.13
CA VAL A 140 12.61 29.06 7.40
C VAL A 140 12.79 29.94 6.16
N TYR A 141 13.31 29.38 5.07
CA TYR A 141 13.66 30.15 3.86
C TYR A 141 12.45 30.40 2.95
N ARG A 142 11.44 29.54 3.05
CA ARG A 142 10.20 29.70 2.29
C ARG A 142 9.08 30.26 3.17
N PRO A 143 8.60 31.50 2.89
CA PRO A 143 7.60 32.15 3.76
C PRO A 143 6.35 31.31 4.02
N ALA A 144 5.93 30.52 3.03
CA ALA A 144 4.73 29.68 3.15
C ALA A 144 4.99 28.31 3.83
N ALA A 145 6.25 27.90 4.07
CA ALA A 145 6.55 26.57 4.60
C ALA A 145 6.04 26.38 6.03
N ILE A 146 6.27 27.36 6.88
CA ILE A 146 5.78 27.33 8.29
C ILE A 146 4.26 27.26 8.32
N THR A 147 3.58 28.13 7.56
CA THR A 147 2.11 28.14 7.47
C THR A 147 1.58 26.81 6.91
N GLN A 148 2.25 26.25 5.89
CA GLN A 148 1.89 24.95 5.32
C GLN A 148 1.96 23.85 6.38
N LEU A 149 3.04 23.81 7.17
CA LEU A 149 3.21 22.81 8.21
C LEU A 149 2.15 22.97 9.31
N GLN A 150 1.82 24.23 9.69
CA GLN A 150 0.76 24.52 10.65
C GLN A 150 -0.62 24.06 10.18
N VAL A 151 -0.95 24.30 8.90
CA VAL A 151 -2.23 23.84 8.31
C VAL A 151 -2.33 22.32 8.34
N VAL A 152 -1.28 21.62 7.92
CA VAL A 152 -1.25 20.16 7.92
C VAL A 152 -1.26 19.60 9.35
N GLY A 153 -0.51 20.19 10.26
CA GLY A 153 -0.50 19.83 11.68
C GLY A 153 -1.89 19.95 12.30
N LYS A 154 -2.59 21.07 12.03
CA LYS A 154 -3.98 21.27 12.48
C LYS A 154 -4.94 20.22 11.94
N GLN A 155 -4.83 19.84 10.66
CA GLN A 155 -5.67 18.80 10.06
C GLN A 155 -5.46 17.44 10.70
N LEU A 156 -4.25 17.16 11.17
CA LEU A 156 -3.89 15.90 11.84
C LEU A 156 -4.04 15.99 13.38
N ASP A 157 -4.42 17.14 13.92
CA ASP A 157 -4.43 17.43 15.37
C ASP A 157 -3.06 17.14 16.02
N ILE A 158 -1.98 17.57 15.36
CA ILE A 158 -0.60 17.45 15.80
C ILE A 158 -0.03 18.87 15.99
N PRO A 159 0.52 19.20 17.17
CA PRO A 159 1.10 20.52 17.42
C PRO A 159 2.34 20.77 16.54
N VAL A 160 2.54 22.03 16.20
CA VAL A 160 3.67 22.51 15.40
C VAL A 160 4.47 23.50 16.23
N PHE A 161 5.77 23.23 16.38
CA PHE A 161 6.72 24.15 16.99
C PHE A 161 7.39 24.98 15.90
N GLU A 162 7.42 26.31 16.11
CA GLU A 162 8.06 27.23 15.19
C GLU A 162 8.68 28.42 15.98
N MET A 163 9.65 29.08 15.40
CA MET A 163 10.30 30.29 15.96
C MET A 163 10.50 31.33 14.84
N GLY A 164 9.57 31.40 13.89
CA GLY A 164 9.68 32.29 12.73
C GLY A 164 10.93 32.01 11.88
N GLN A 165 11.62 33.06 11.49
CA GLN A 165 12.84 33.01 10.68
C GLN A 165 14.14 32.87 11.52
N ALA A 166 14.09 32.22 12.67
CA ALA A 166 15.26 31.95 13.48
C ALA A 166 16.20 30.94 12.80
N ASN A 167 17.41 30.77 13.33
CA ASN A 167 18.37 29.81 12.84
C ASN A 167 17.83 28.36 12.97
N PRO A 168 17.79 27.54 11.91
CA PRO A 168 17.23 26.19 11.93
C PRO A 168 17.84 25.25 12.98
N VAL A 169 19.14 25.40 13.26
CA VAL A 169 19.82 24.60 14.30
C VAL A 169 19.26 24.94 15.69
N ARG A 170 19.05 26.24 15.96
CA ARG A 170 18.46 26.68 17.21
C ARG A 170 17.01 26.26 17.35
N ILE A 171 16.23 26.35 16.26
CA ILE A 171 14.83 25.87 16.25
C ILE A 171 14.77 24.40 16.64
N ALA A 172 15.63 23.56 16.02
CA ALA A 172 15.67 22.13 16.31
C ALA A 172 16.05 21.83 17.77
N GLU A 173 17.01 22.57 18.33
CA GLU A 173 17.43 22.41 19.73
C GLU A 173 16.31 22.80 20.72
N GLU A 174 15.69 23.96 20.52
CA GLU A 174 14.61 24.44 21.40
C GLU A 174 13.35 23.57 21.27
N ALA A 175 13.07 23.02 20.06
CA ALA A 175 11.96 22.09 19.86
C ALA A 175 12.12 20.80 20.68
N ILE A 176 13.33 20.27 20.83
CA ILE A 176 13.59 19.06 21.63
C ILE A 176 13.37 19.37 23.14
N LYS A 177 13.77 20.55 23.62
CA LYS A 177 13.50 20.98 25.00
C LYS A 177 11.99 21.09 25.18
N TYR A 178 11.32 21.81 24.29
CA TYR A 178 9.86 21.95 24.30
C TYR A 178 9.14 20.59 24.32
N ALA A 179 9.60 19.64 23.48
CA ALA A 179 9.03 18.30 23.43
C ALA A 179 9.12 17.56 24.77
N ARG A 180 10.25 17.67 25.46
CA ARG A 180 10.44 17.09 26.80
C ARG A 180 9.51 17.71 27.83
N ASP A 181 9.44 19.05 27.85
CA ASP A 181 8.66 19.80 28.83
C ASP A 181 7.15 19.58 28.67
N HIS A 182 6.69 19.35 27.43
CA HIS A 182 5.28 19.15 27.12
C HIS A 182 4.91 17.67 26.88
N GLY A 183 5.85 16.75 27.14
CA GLY A 183 5.61 15.32 27.11
C GLY A 183 5.39 14.75 25.72
N HIS A 184 5.95 15.35 24.67
CA HIS A 184 6.01 14.75 23.34
C HIS A 184 7.11 13.69 23.30
N ASP A 185 6.80 12.53 22.72
CA ASP A 185 7.73 11.39 22.63
C ASP A 185 8.33 11.18 21.23
N MET A 186 7.86 11.96 20.26
CA MET A 186 8.44 12.03 18.92
C MET A 186 8.53 13.46 18.40
N VAL A 187 9.62 13.77 17.71
CA VAL A 187 9.87 15.09 17.09
C VAL A 187 10.23 14.88 15.62
N PHE A 188 9.49 15.53 14.73
CA PHE A 188 9.74 15.49 13.29
C PHE A 188 10.28 16.86 12.84
N LEU A 189 11.55 16.90 12.47
CA LEU A 189 12.20 18.10 11.96
C LEU A 189 11.96 18.21 10.44
N ASP A 190 11.10 19.14 10.02
CA ASP A 190 10.88 19.47 8.62
C ASP A 190 11.96 20.44 8.15
N THR A 191 13.03 19.92 7.53
CA THR A 191 14.18 20.73 7.13
C THR A 191 13.98 21.37 5.74
N ALA A 192 14.73 22.42 5.47
CA ALA A 192 14.78 23.05 4.16
C ALA A 192 15.17 22.06 3.05
N GLY A 193 14.73 22.35 1.84
CA GLY A 193 15.18 21.67 0.64
C GLY A 193 15.51 22.69 -0.44
N ARG A 194 16.53 22.41 -1.21
CA ARG A 194 16.90 23.20 -2.39
C ARG A 194 16.69 22.39 -3.66
N LEU A 195 16.70 23.05 -4.81
CA LEU A 195 16.52 22.39 -6.11
C LEU A 195 17.62 21.38 -6.41
N HIS A 196 18.83 21.66 -5.94
CA HIS A 196 19.98 20.79 -6.11
C HIS A 196 20.69 20.59 -4.77
N VAL A 197 21.49 19.53 -4.70
CA VAL A 197 22.41 19.30 -3.59
C VAL A 197 23.53 20.34 -3.67
N ASP A 198 23.58 21.27 -2.73
CA ASP A 198 24.63 22.27 -2.60
C ASP A 198 25.32 22.19 -1.23
N GLU A 199 26.50 22.78 -1.14
CA GLU A 199 27.34 22.74 0.06
C GLU A 199 26.67 23.46 1.25
N ALA A 200 25.97 24.57 1.01
CA ALA A 200 25.31 25.33 2.05
C ALA A 200 24.19 24.53 2.70
N LEU A 201 23.35 23.84 1.91
CA LEU A 201 22.31 22.95 2.43
C LEU A 201 22.94 21.81 3.23
N MET A 202 23.97 21.16 2.71
CA MET A 202 24.60 20.03 3.39
C MET A 202 25.25 20.45 4.71
N ASN A 203 25.87 21.62 4.77
CA ASN A 203 26.46 22.15 6.01
C ASN A 203 25.39 22.49 7.05
N GLU A 204 24.27 23.08 6.65
CA GLU A 204 23.13 23.32 7.54
C GLU A 204 22.61 22.01 8.14
N LEU A 205 22.36 21.01 7.31
CA LEU A 205 21.85 19.70 7.75
C LEU A 205 22.87 18.98 8.65
N LYS A 206 24.17 19.07 8.37
CA LYS A 206 25.24 18.55 9.25
C LYS A 206 25.24 19.25 10.61
N ASN A 207 25.04 20.56 10.63
CA ASN A 207 24.99 21.34 11.87
C ASN A 207 23.76 20.97 12.71
N ILE A 208 22.59 20.80 12.10
CA ILE A 208 21.40 20.30 12.79
C ILE A 208 21.68 18.91 13.34
N LYS A 209 22.17 17.96 12.50
CA LYS A 209 22.51 16.59 12.93
C LYS A 209 23.46 16.58 14.10
N ALA A 210 24.56 17.37 14.06
CA ALA A 210 25.56 17.43 15.11
C ALA A 210 25.01 17.96 16.43
N LYS A 211 24.00 18.84 16.37
CA LYS A 211 23.42 19.47 17.57
C LYS A 211 22.34 18.62 18.23
N VAL A 212 21.49 17.98 17.43
CA VAL A 212 20.30 17.28 17.95
C VAL A 212 20.42 15.77 18.01
N HIS A 213 21.44 15.18 17.35
CA HIS A 213 21.70 13.75 17.30
C HIS A 213 20.42 12.95 16.96
N PRO A 214 19.84 13.12 15.76
CA PRO A 214 18.58 12.47 15.41
C PRO A 214 18.70 10.95 15.49
N ASN A 215 17.63 10.28 15.92
CA ASN A 215 17.55 8.81 15.94
C ASN A 215 17.37 8.24 14.56
N GLU A 216 16.77 9.03 13.65
CA GLU A 216 16.50 8.69 12.26
C GLU A 216 16.69 9.89 11.36
N ILE A 217 17.47 9.71 10.30
CA ILE A 217 17.55 10.65 9.18
C ILE A 217 16.86 9.99 7.99
N LEU A 218 15.65 10.46 7.67
CA LEU A 218 14.84 9.94 6.57
C LEU A 218 14.98 10.82 5.34
N LEU A 219 15.53 10.25 4.27
CA LEU A 219 15.58 10.89 2.97
C LEU A 219 14.22 10.73 2.27
N VAL A 220 13.58 11.85 1.97
CA VAL A 220 12.35 11.89 1.19
C VAL A 220 12.69 12.09 -0.27
N VAL A 221 12.26 11.16 -1.12
CA VAL A 221 12.57 11.13 -2.54
C VAL A 221 11.30 10.99 -3.37
N ASP A 222 11.20 11.78 -4.42
CA ASP A 222 10.14 11.64 -5.42
C ASP A 222 10.45 10.45 -6.34
N ALA A 223 9.59 9.45 -6.33
CA ALA A 223 9.76 8.24 -7.14
C ALA A 223 9.72 8.49 -8.66
N MET A 224 9.23 9.67 -9.08
CA MET A 224 9.14 10.05 -10.50
C MET A 224 10.43 10.64 -11.07
N THR A 225 11.41 11.01 -10.24
CA THR A 225 12.63 11.68 -10.68
C THR A 225 13.72 10.72 -11.22
N GLY A 226 13.43 9.42 -11.30
CA GLY A 226 14.30 8.44 -11.95
C GLY A 226 15.73 8.43 -11.41
N GLN A 227 16.73 8.56 -12.29
CA GLN A 227 18.14 8.51 -11.92
C GLN A 227 18.61 9.70 -11.05
N ASP A 228 17.96 10.86 -11.14
CA ASP A 228 18.29 12.01 -10.28
C ASP A 228 17.99 11.71 -8.79
N ALA A 229 16.96 10.90 -8.54
CA ALA A 229 16.67 10.39 -7.20
C ALA A 229 17.83 9.58 -6.63
N VAL A 230 18.49 8.76 -7.46
CA VAL A 230 19.63 7.93 -7.06
C VAL A 230 20.85 8.79 -6.75
N ASN A 231 21.13 9.78 -7.60
CA ASN A 231 22.22 10.72 -7.43
C ASN A 231 22.05 11.52 -6.13
N ALA A 232 20.85 12.06 -5.91
CA ALA A 232 20.53 12.78 -4.68
C ALA A 232 20.67 11.87 -3.45
N ALA A 233 20.14 10.66 -3.49
CA ALA A 233 20.22 9.71 -2.38
C ALA A 233 21.67 9.38 -2.00
N THR A 234 22.51 9.17 -3.01
CA THR A 234 23.95 8.92 -2.80
C THR A 234 24.64 10.13 -2.15
N ALA A 235 24.35 11.34 -2.62
CA ALA A 235 24.94 12.56 -2.07
C ALA A 235 24.50 12.82 -0.62
N PHE A 236 23.21 12.64 -0.30
CA PHE A 236 22.69 12.76 1.06
C PHE A 236 23.28 11.70 1.99
N ASP A 237 23.42 10.47 1.52
CA ASP A 237 24.01 9.39 2.33
C ASP A 237 25.48 9.65 2.63
N GLN A 238 26.26 10.05 1.63
CA GLN A 238 27.68 10.40 1.82
C GLN A 238 27.87 11.58 2.79
N ALA A 239 26.99 12.60 2.71
CA ALA A 239 27.12 13.79 3.55
C ALA A 239 26.60 13.61 4.97
N LEU A 240 25.51 12.89 5.15
CA LEU A 240 24.77 12.80 6.40
C LEU A 240 24.74 11.38 6.99
N GLY A 241 24.92 10.32 6.17
CA GLY A 241 24.68 8.95 6.61
C GLY A 241 23.20 8.77 6.96
N ILE A 242 22.35 8.69 5.94
CA ILE A 242 20.89 8.48 6.11
C ILE A 242 20.61 7.11 6.71
N ASP A 243 19.49 6.97 7.45
CA ASP A 243 19.08 5.71 8.08
C ASP A 243 17.98 4.98 7.29
N GLY A 244 17.35 5.69 6.36
CA GLY A 244 16.33 5.12 5.50
C GLY A 244 15.78 6.11 4.49
N VAL A 245 14.99 5.58 3.57
CA VAL A 245 14.37 6.32 2.48
C VAL A 245 12.86 6.26 2.57
N MET A 246 12.21 7.36 2.28
CA MET A 246 10.78 7.48 2.12
C MET A 246 10.46 7.88 0.68
N LEU A 247 9.75 7.04 -0.04
CA LEU A 247 9.32 7.29 -1.40
C LEU A 247 7.99 8.05 -1.43
N THR A 248 7.90 9.05 -2.30
CA THR A 248 6.68 9.85 -2.49
C THR A 248 6.17 9.76 -3.93
N LYS A 249 4.96 10.27 -4.16
CA LYS A 249 4.31 10.35 -5.49
C LYS A 249 4.18 9.01 -6.22
N ARG A 250 3.99 7.93 -5.48
CA ARG A 250 3.80 6.59 -6.06
C ARG A 250 2.47 6.43 -6.81
N ASP A 251 1.55 7.34 -6.62
CA ASP A 251 0.26 7.43 -7.32
C ASP A 251 0.35 8.01 -8.73
N GLY A 252 1.47 8.63 -9.08
CA GLY A 252 1.76 9.06 -10.44
C GLY A 252 2.19 7.90 -11.38
N ASP A 253 2.47 8.22 -12.64
CA ASP A 253 3.01 7.28 -13.65
C ASP A 253 4.51 6.96 -13.38
N ALA A 254 4.83 6.68 -12.11
CA ALA A 254 6.19 6.37 -11.71
C ALA A 254 6.54 4.96 -12.19
N ARG A 255 7.59 4.86 -12.99
CA ARG A 255 8.11 3.58 -13.51
C ARG A 255 8.66 2.67 -12.40
N GLY A 256 8.83 3.20 -11.18
CA GLY A 256 9.14 2.46 -9.96
C GLY A 256 10.60 2.00 -9.81
N GLY A 257 11.40 2.06 -10.86
CA GLY A 257 12.79 1.61 -10.85
C GLY A 257 13.72 2.39 -9.92
N ALA A 258 13.37 3.66 -9.62
CA ALA A 258 14.11 4.47 -8.67
C ALA A 258 14.26 3.78 -7.30
N ALA A 259 13.22 3.11 -6.82
CA ALA A 259 13.25 2.39 -5.54
C ALA A 259 14.34 1.32 -5.51
N LEU A 260 14.41 0.49 -6.56
CA LEU A 260 15.40 -0.56 -6.72
C LEU A 260 16.83 0.02 -6.80
N SER A 261 16.97 1.09 -7.60
CA SER A 261 18.26 1.75 -7.84
C SER A 261 18.79 2.48 -6.60
N ILE A 262 17.93 3.18 -5.84
CA ILE A 262 18.31 3.87 -4.59
C ILE A 262 18.81 2.87 -3.57
N ARG A 263 18.09 1.78 -3.36
CA ARG A 263 18.48 0.73 -2.42
C ARG A 263 19.82 0.11 -2.80
N ALA A 264 20.01 -0.20 -4.08
CA ALA A 264 21.26 -0.79 -4.57
C ALA A 264 22.45 0.18 -4.48
N ALA A 265 22.23 1.48 -4.73
CA ALA A 265 23.28 2.50 -4.70
C ALA A 265 23.72 2.89 -3.29
N THR A 266 22.78 3.01 -2.35
CA THR A 266 23.03 3.50 -0.99
C THR A 266 23.15 2.38 0.04
N GLY A 267 22.64 1.18 -0.23
CA GLY A 267 22.50 0.13 0.77
C GLY A 267 21.44 0.43 1.85
N LYS A 268 20.77 1.59 1.81
CA LYS A 268 19.82 2.03 2.84
C LYS A 268 18.42 1.50 2.59
N PRO A 269 17.68 1.09 3.63
CA PRO A 269 16.36 0.53 3.47
C PRO A 269 15.34 1.60 3.07
N ILE A 270 14.39 1.21 2.23
CA ILE A 270 13.16 1.97 2.05
C ILE A 270 12.27 1.60 3.23
N LYS A 271 11.82 2.60 4.01
CA LYS A 271 11.01 2.38 5.21
C LYS A 271 9.54 2.69 4.99
N PHE A 272 9.24 3.73 4.22
CA PHE A 272 7.87 4.22 3.99
C PHE A 272 7.62 4.58 2.54
N VAL A 273 6.33 4.55 2.17
CA VAL A 273 5.87 4.96 0.85
C VAL A 273 4.62 5.82 0.99
N GLY A 274 4.64 7.01 0.40
CA GLY A 274 3.45 7.82 0.19
C GLY A 274 2.65 7.27 -0.98
N THR A 275 1.38 6.93 -0.75
CA THR A 275 0.52 6.24 -1.72
C THR A 275 -0.54 7.14 -2.34
N GLY A 276 -0.55 8.44 -2.02
CA GLY A 276 -1.50 9.41 -2.55
C GLY A 276 -1.42 10.76 -1.85
N GLU A 277 -2.30 11.68 -2.17
CA GLU A 277 -2.27 13.05 -1.65
C GLU A 277 -2.86 13.18 -0.24
N LYS A 278 -3.85 12.39 0.13
CA LYS A 278 -4.52 12.46 1.43
C LYS A 278 -3.54 12.19 2.58
N LEU A 279 -3.79 12.79 3.74
CA LEU A 279 -2.90 12.74 4.91
C LEU A 279 -2.82 11.36 5.60
N ASP A 280 -3.73 10.47 5.30
CA ASP A 280 -3.74 9.08 5.74
C ASP A 280 -3.04 8.11 4.76
N MET A 281 -2.72 8.60 3.55
CA MET A 281 -2.10 7.79 2.49
C MET A 281 -0.58 7.70 2.66
N ILE A 282 -0.15 6.89 3.60
CA ILE A 282 1.23 6.48 3.84
C ILE A 282 1.23 5.04 4.34
N GLU A 283 2.16 4.24 3.87
CA GLU A 283 2.30 2.83 4.22
C GLU A 283 3.74 2.48 4.56
N LEU A 284 3.93 1.45 5.38
CA LEU A 284 5.23 0.78 5.56
C LEU A 284 5.65 0.14 4.24
N PHE A 285 6.93 0.20 3.93
CA PHE A 285 7.46 -0.48 2.74
C PHE A 285 7.68 -1.97 3.04
N HIS A 286 6.99 -2.82 2.29
CA HIS A 286 7.10 -4.27 2.37
C HIS A 286 7.74 -4.82 1.08
N PRO A 287 9.02 -5.22 1.10
CA PRO A 287 9.72 -5.75 -0.07
C PRO A 287 9.01 -6.92 -0.75
N ASP A 288 8.51 -7.86 0.02
CA ASP A 288 7.78 -9.05 -0.44
C ASP A 288 6.48 -8.71 -1.19
N ARG A 289 5.68 -7.80 -0.63
CA ARG A 289 4.45 -7.33 -1.27
C ARG A 289 4.74 -6.54 -2.55
N MET A 290 5.82 -5.75 -2.52
CA MET A 290 6.23 -4.97 -3.68
C MET A 290 6.72 -5.88 -4.81
N ALA A 291 7.53 -6.90 -4.51
CA ALA A 291 7.94 -7.90 -5.49
C ALA A 291 6.74 -8.63 -6.11
N SER A 292 5.78 -9.04 -5.27
CA SER A 292 4.55 -9.69 -5.75
C SER A 292 3.73 -8.79 -6.68
N ARG A 293 3.62 -7.48 -6.37
CA ARG A 293 2.97 -6.49 -7.25
C ARG A 293 3.69 -6.33 -8.59
N ILE A 294 5.02 -6.21 -8.56
CA ILE A 294 5.87 -6.11 -9.77
C ILE A 294 5.67 -7.34 -10.67
N LEU A 295 5.50 -8.52 -10.09
CA LEU A 295 5.27 -9.77 -10.84
C LEU A 295 3.81 -10.00 -11.27
N GLY A 296 2.91 -9.05 -10.99
CA GLY A 296 1.49 -9.17 -11.31
C GLY A 296 0.75 -10.24 -10.50
N MET A 297 1.32 -10.66 -9.36
CA MET A 297 0.73 -11.65 -8.47
C MET A 297 -0.26 -11.03 -7.46
N GLY A 298 -0.41 -9.71 -7.50
CA GLY A 298 -1.26 -8.96 -6.57
C GLY A 298 -0.63 -8.79 -5.19
N ASP A 299 -1.38 -8.13 -4.32
CA ASP A 299 -0.99 -7.88 -2.92
C ASP A 299 -2.16 -8.20 -1.99
N MET A 300 -2.45 -9.48 -1.88
CA MET A 300 -3.56 -9.99 -1.05
C MET A 300 -3.39 -9.65 0.43
N LEU A 301 -2.16 -9.59 0.94
CA LEU A 301 -1.91 -9.29 2.35
C LEU A 301 -2.28 -7.85 2.68
N THR A 302 -1.83 -6.88 1.87
CA THR A 302 -2.24 -5.47 2.05
C THR A 302 -3.75 -5.30 1.88
N PHE A 303 -4.38 -6.03 0.96
CA PHE A 303 -5.83 -6.01 0.78
C PHE A 303 -6.55 -6.52 2.04
N ILE A 304 -6.10 -7.65 2.61
CA ILE A 304 -6.65 -8.23 3.83
C ILE A 304 -6.46 -7.27 5.01
N GLU A 305 -5.26 -6.72 5.21
CA GLU A 305 -4.99 -5.76 6.29
C GLU A 305 -5.84 -4.49 6.18
N LYS A 306 -6.02 -3.95 4.97
CA LYS A 306 -6.93 -2.81 4.77
C LYS A 306 -8.38 -3.16 5.04
N ALA A 307 -8.79 -4.37 4.68
CA ALA A 307 -10.12 -4.87 5.00
C ALA A 307 -10.29 -5.00 6.53
N GLU A 308 -9.34 -5.62 7.23
CA GLU A 308 -9.37 -5.80 8.68
C GLU A 308 -9.37 -4.48 9.46
N GLN A 309 -8.59 -3.48 9.03
CA GLN A 309 -8.55 -2.16 9.69
C GLN A 309 -9.88 -1.38 9.60
N GLN A 310 -10.73 -1.70 8.63
CA GLN A 310 -12.00 -1.02 8.40
C GLN A 310 -13.22 -1.86 8.80
N TYR A 311 -13.01 -3.14 9.12
CA TYR A 311 -14.08 -4.03 9.56
C TYR A 311 -14.31 -3.85 11.07
N ASP A 312 -15.46 -3.30 11.41
CA ASP A 312 -16.04 -3.40 12.74
C ASP A 312 -16.57 -4.83 12.91
N GLU A 313 -15.95 -5.62 13.81
CA GLU A 313 -16.35 -7.03 14.06
C GLU A 313 -17.85 -7.17 14.37
N GLU A 314 -18.44 -6.16 15.01
CA GLU A 314 -19.85 -6.17 15.35
C GLU A 314 -20.74 -5.98 14.11
N GLN A 315 -20.32 -5.12 13.18
CA GLN A 315 -21.01 -4.92 11.90
C GLN A 315 -20.89 -6.15 11.00
N ALA A 316 -19.70 -6.77 10.96
CA ALA A 316 -19.47 -8.02 10.22
C ALA A 316 -20.37 -9.15 10.72
N ARG A 317 -20.51 -9.30 12.04
CA ARG A 317 -21.38 -10.31 12.66
C ARG A 317 -22.86 -10.06 12.36
N LYS A 318 -23.29 -8.80 12.43
CA LYS A 318 -24.67 -8.40 12.07
C LYS A 318 -24.99 -8.68 10.60
N LEU A 319 -24.03 -8.41 9.70
CA LEU A 319 -24.16 -8.70 8.27
C LEU A 319 -24.23 -10.22 8.03
N GLU A 320 -23.35 -11.01 8.65
CA GLU A 320 -23.36 -12.48 8.54
C GLU A 320 -24.68 -13.07 8.99
N GLU A 321 -25.26 -12.57 10.08
CA GLU A 321 -26.60 -13.00 10.55
C GLU A 321 -27.70 -12.62 9.56
N LYS A 322 -27.66 -11.42 8.96
CA LYS A 322 -28.63 -10.98 7.94
C LYS A 322 -28.50 -11.82 6.65
N LEU A 323 -27.26 -12.13 6.24
CA LEU A 323 -26.99 -13.01 5.10
C LEU A 323 -27.53 -14.44 5.34
N LYS A 324 -27.29 -15.01 6.50
CA LYS A 324 -27.82 -16.34 6.89
C LYS A 324 -29.35 -16.37 6.91
N LYS A 325 -30.00 -15.27 7.29
CA LYS A 325 -31.47 -15.13 7.34
C LYS A 325 -32.08 -14.68 5.99
N ASN A 326 -31.30 -14.52 4.91
CA ASN A 326 -31.74 -14.00 3.60
C ASN A 326 -32.49 -12.65 3.69
N ARG A 327 -32.09 -11.76 4.60
CA ARG A 327 -32.73 -10.46 4.86
C ARG A 327 -31.84 -9.28 4.44
N LEU A 328 -31.14 -9.40 3.31
CA LEU A 328 -30.35 -8.30 2.76
C LEU A 328 -31.28 -7.20 2.27
N THR A 329 -31.08 -5.96 2.74
CA THR A 329 -31.87 -4.78 2.36
C THR A 329 -31.06 -3.84 1.47
N LEU A 330 -31.72 -2.87 0.81
CA LEU A 330 -31.01 -1.81 0.06
C LEU A 330 -30.24 -0.87 0.99
N THR A 331 -30.60 -0.77 2.27
CA THR A 331 -29.81 -0.05 3.27
C THR A 331 -28.48 -0.76 3.51
N ASP A 332 -28.50 -2.08 3.70
CA ASP A 332 -27.28 -2.88 3.86
C ASP A 332 -26.39 -2.79 2.61
N TYR A 333 -27.00 -2.78 1.43
CA TYR A 333 -26.28 -2.60 0.16
C TYR A 333 -25.56 -1.24 0.09
N MET A 334 -26.22 -0.17 0.51
CA MET A 334 -25.65 1.19 0.57
C MET A 334 -24.51 1.25 1.59
N GLU A 335 -24.69 0.67 2.78
CA GLU A 335 -23.64 0.61 3.81
C GLU A 335 -22.39 -0.14 3.32
N GLN A 336 -22.58 -1.25 2.59
CA GLN A 336 -21.46 -1.99 1.97
C GLN A 336 -20.73 -1.16 0.91
N MET A 337 -21.46 -0.40 0.09
CA MET A 337 -20.84 0.49 -0.88
C MET A 337 -20.06 1.62 -0.22
N ASP A 338 -20.58 2.19 0.89
CA ASP A 338 -19.91 3.21 1.66
C ASP A 338 -18.62 2.68 2.33
N GLN A 339 -18.63 1.45 2.81
CA GLN A 339 -17.44 0.77 3.32
C GLN A 339 -16.39 0.56 2.24
N LEU A 340 -16.78 0.10 1.05
CA LEU A 340 -15.88 -0.04 -0.09
C LEU A 340 -15.23 1.31 -0.49
N GLN A 341 -15.98 2.40 -0.47
CA GLN A 341 -15.43 3.74 -0.71
C GLN A 341 -14.42 4.18 0.36
N LYS A 342 -14.67 3.84 1.62
CA LYS A 342 -13.74 4.14 2.74
C LYS A 342 -12.43 3.34 2.65
N MET A 343 -12.45 2.15 2.05
CA MET A 343 -11.25 1.32 1.83
C MET A 343 -10.26 1.92 0.81
N GLY A 344 -10.63 2.99 0.11
CA GLY A 344 -9.81 3.69 -0.87
C GLY A 344 -10.40 3.68 -2.27
N ASN A 345 -9.66 4.24 -3.24
CA ASN A 345 -10.08 4.24 -4.64
C ASN A 345 -10.20 2.78 -5.14
N LEU A 346 -11.35 2.42 -5.72
CA LEU A 346 -11.63 1.07 -6.24
C LEU A 346 -10.59 0.60 -7.27
N GLY A 347 -10.01 1.51 -8.06
CA GLY A 347 -8.89 1.21 -8.95
C GLY A 347 -7.62 0.78 -8.20
N GLN A 348 -7.36 1.34 -7.01
CA GLN A 348 -6.24 0.89 -6.16
C GLN A 348 -6.50 -0.50 -5.58
N LEU A 349 -7.74 -0.80 -5.20
CA LEU A 349 -8.14 -2.12 -4.71
C LEU A 349 -8.08 -3.17 -5.82
N ALA A 350 -8.54 -2.83 -7.04
CA ALA A 350 -8.44 -3.71 -8.20
C ALA A 350 -6.98 -4.09 -8.52
N GLY A 351 -6.05 -3.14 -8.39
CA GLY A 351 -4.61 -3.41 -8.59
C GLY A 351 -3.95 -4.26 -7.51
N MET A 352 -4.60 -4.50 -6.36
CA MET A 352 -4.11 -5.41 -5.32
C MET A 352 -4.54 -6.85 -5.57
N LEU A 353 -5.53 -7.07 -6.43
CA LEU A 353 -6.03 -8.40 -6.76
C LEU A 353 -5.16 -9.08 -7.83
N PRO A 354 -4.90 -10.39 -7.73
CA PRO A 354 -4.06 -11.10 -8.68
C PRO A 354 -4.73 -11.30 -10.03
N GLY A 355 -3.98 -11.08 -11.13
CA GLY A 355 -4.34 -11.45 -12.49
C GLY A 355 -5.59 -10.79 -13.06
N ASP A 356 -6.47 -11.57 -13.70
CA ASP A 356 -7.65 -11.06 -14.40
C ASP A 356 -8.78 -10.56 -13.47
N MET A 357 -8.75 -10.88 -12.17
CA MET A 357 -9.75 -10.39 -11.21
C MET A 357 -9.70 -8.87 -11.05
N GLY A 358 -8.49 -8.28 -11.01
CA GLY A 358 -8.32 -6.83 -10.99
C GLY A 358 -8.87 -6.17 -12.25
N LYS A 359 -8.57 -6.72 -13.41
CA LYS A 359 -9.07 -6.23 -14.71
C LYS A 359 -10.60 -6.34 -14.86
N GLN A 360 -11.20 -7.38 -14.28
CA GLN A 360 -12.67 -7.53 -14.27
C GLN A 360 -13.34 -6.49 -13.37
N LEU A 361 -12.72 -6.12 -12.25
CA LEU A 361 -13.21 -5.05 -11.38
C LEU A 361 -13.07 -3.67 -12.03
N ASP A 362 -11.95 -3.40 -12.69
CA ASP A 362 -11.73 -2.18 -13.47
C ASP A 362 -12.68 -2.08 -14.68
N ALA A 363 -12.90 -3.20 -15.39
CA ALA A 363 -13.85 -3.28 -16.52
C ALA A 363 -15.32 -3.11 -16.08
N ALA A 364 -15.64 -3.38 -14.81
CA ALA A 364 -16.97 -3.11 -14.26
C ALA A 364 -17.27 -1.62 -14.12
N ASN A 365 -16.30 -0.72 -14.44
CA ASN A 365 -16.46 0.74 -14.49
C ASN A 365 -17.25 1.28 -13.28
N LEU A 366 -16.83 0.88 -12.06
CA LEU A 366 -17.39 1.40 -10.81
C LEU A 366 -16.88 2.85 -10.61
N ASP A 367 -17.31 3.75 -11.49
CA ASP A 367 -17.01 5.19 -11.39
C ASP A 367 -17.64 5.74 -10.11
N GLU A 368 -16.91 6.59 -9.37
CA GLU A 368 -17.43 7.31 -8.20
C GLU A 368 -18.76 8.02 -8.50
N LYS A 369 -18.95 8.47 -9.75
CA LYS A 369 -20.22 9.05 -10.21
C LYS A 369 -21.36 8.02 -10.23
N GLN A 370 -21.10 6.77 -10.59
CA GLN A 370 -22.13 5.72 -10.55
C GLN A 370 -22.49 5.33 -9.13
N LEU A 371 -21.49 5.26 -8.24
CA LEU A 371 -21.73 5.04 -6.81
C LEU A 371 -22.56 6.17 -6.20
N GLY A 372 -22.23 7.42 -6.51
CA GLY A 372 -23.01 8.59 -6.09
C GLY A 372 -24.47 8.55 -6.59
N ARG A 373 -24.69 8.15 -7.87
CA ARG A 373 -26.04 7.97 -8.43
C ARG A 373 -26.83 6.86 -7.74
N THR A 374 -26.19 5.73 -7.48
CA THR A 374 -26.81 4.61 -6.75
C THR A 374 -27.23 5.03 -5.35
N ARG A 375 -26.37 5.76 -4.64
CA ARG A 375 -26.66 6.33 -3.32
C ARG A 375 -27.87 7.28 -3.36
N ALA A 376 -27.88 8.20 -4.33
CA ALA A 376 -28.99 9.14 -4.51
C ALA A 376 -30.33 8.44 -4.75
N ILE A 377 -30.36 7.36 -5.56
CA ILE A 377 -31.56 6.54 -5.79
C ILE A 377 -32.04 5.93 -4.48
N ILE A 378 -31.15 5.28 -3.70
CA ILE A 378 -31.53 4.62 -2.44
C ILE A 378 -31.99 5.66 -1.40
N GLN A 379 -31.33 6.82 -1.33
CA GLN A 379 -31.71 7.90 -0.42
C GLN A 379 -33.08 8.50 -0.75
N SER A 380 -33.48 8.49 -2.02
CA SER A 380 -34.82 8.95 -2.48
C SER A 380 -35.94 7.95 -2.18
N MET A 381 -35.61 6.74 -1.70
CA MET A 381 -36.58 5.73 -1.26
C MET A 381 -36.98 5.95 0.20
N THR A 382 -38.22 5.61 0.54
CA THR A 382 -38.68 5.55 1.93
C THR A 382 -38.01 4.37 2.67
N PRO A 383 -37.93 4.37 4.03
CA PRO A 383 -37.39 3.25 4.78
C PRO A 383 -38.02 1.90 4.40
N LEU A 384 -39.33 1.87 4.25
CA LEU A 384 -40.10 0.67 3.87
C LEU A 384 -39.73 0.15 2.46
N GLU A 385 -39.44 1.05 1.54
CA GLU A 385 -39.03 0.71 0.17
C GLU A 385 -37.58 0.19 0.12
N ARG A 386 -36.72 0.65 1.04
CA ARG A 386 -35.35 0.13 1.18
C ARG A 386 -35.32 -1.25 1.80
N GLU A 387 -36.20 -1.50 2.75
CA GLU A 387 -36.36 -2.81 3.40
C GLU A 387 -37.02 -3.85 2.49
N ASN A 388 -38.02 -3.44 1.74
CA ASN A 388 -38.79 -4.32 0.86
C ASN A 388 -38.93 -3.75 -0.56
N PRO A 389 -37.93 -3.94 -1.43
CA PRO A 389 -37.95 -3.46 -2.81
C PRO A 389 -39.11 -4.03 -3.67
N SER A 390 -39.77 -5.12 -3.24
CA SER A 390 -40.86 -5.74 -3.99
C SER A 390 -42.10 -4.86 -4.06
N ILE A 391 -42.24 -3.86 -3.18
CA ILE A 391 -43.37 -2.91 -3.19
C ILE A 391 -43.23 -1.79 -4.24
N LEU A 392 -42.10 -1.73 -4.95
CA LEU A 392 -41.77 -0.67 -5.91
C LEU A 392 -42.56 -0.86 -7.23
N ASN A 393 -43.72 -0.23 -7.32
CA ASN A 393 -44.52 -0.14 -8.56
C ASN A 393 -44.02 1.00 -9.47
N ALA A 394 -44.61 1.11 -10.65
CA ALA A 394 -44.22 2.10 -11.65
C ALA A 394 -44.33 3.56 -11.15
N SER A 395 -45.35 3.89 -10.35
CA SER A 395 -45.52 5.22 -9.77
C SER A 395 -44.44 5.57 -8.78
N ARG A 396 -44.08 4.63 -7.86
CA ARG A 396 -43.00 4.81 -6.88
C ARG A 396 -41.65 4.95 -7.56
N LYS A 397 -41.37 4.16 -8.61
CA LYS A 397 -40.12 4.27 -9.38
C LYS A 397 -40.00 5.63 -10.08
N LYS A 398 -41.10 6.18 -10.63
CA LYS A 398 -41.12 7.54 -11.20
C LYS A 398 -40.84 8.61 -10.16
N ARG A 399 -41.47 8.52 -8.96
CA ARG A 399 -41.22 9.44 -7.85
C ARG A 399 -39.73 9.40 -7.38
N ILE A 400 -39.17 8.20 -7.22
CA ILE A 400 -37.76 8.01 -6.80
C ILE A 400 -36.82 8.60 -7.86
N ALA A 401 -37.05 8.32 -9.14
CA ALA A 401 -36.26 8.86 -10.24
C ALA A 401 -36.30 10.39 -10.28
N ALA A 402 -37.49 10.99 -10.12
CA ALA A 402 -37.66 12.45 -10.05
C ALA A 402 -36.95 13.05 -8.83
N GLY A 403 -36.99 12.37 -7.67
CA GLY A 403 -36.36 12.83 -6.43
C GLY A 403 -34.82 12.84 -6.46
N CYS A 404 -34.19 11.99 -7.26
CA CYS A 404 -32.74 11.95 -7.43
C CYS A 404 -32.22 12.57 -8.74
N GLY A 405 -33.10 13.13 -9.58
CA GLY A 405 -32.75 13.74 -10.86
C GLY A 405 -32.27 12.74 -11.93
N LEU A 406 -32.67 11.46 -11.82
CA LEU A 406 -32.28 10.37 -12.70
C LEU A 406 -33.49 9.77 -13.43
N GLN A 407 -33.26 8.81 -14.33
CA GLN A 407 -34.30 8.15 -15.08
C GLN A 407 -34.83 6.89 -14.39
N VAL A 408 -36.05 6.46 -14.72
CA VAL A 408 -36.62 5.20 -14.23
C VAL A 408 -35.79 3.99 -14.65
N SER A 409 -35.09 4.07 -15.78
CA SER A 409 -34.13 3.06 -16.24
C SER A 409 -32.99 2.83 -15.25
N ASP A 410 -32.50 3.90 -14.59
CA ASP A 410 -31.42 3.81 -13.61
C ASP A 410 -31.89 3.13 -12.31
N VAL A 411 -33.12 3.44 -11.88
CA VAL A 411 -33.79 2.76 -10.76
C VAL A 411 -33.93 1.24 -11.05
N ASN A 412 -34.38 0.90 -12.26
CA ASN A 412 -34.52 -0.52 -12.65
C ASN A 412 -33.17 -1.23 -12.72
N ARG A 413 -32.12 -0.56 -13.18
CA ARG A 413 -30.76 -1.12 -13.22
C ARG A 413 -30.25 -1.44 -11.81
N LEU A 414 -30.44 -0.51 -10.86
CA LEU A 414 -30.09 -0.75 -9.46
C LEU A 414 -30.84 -1.96 -8.88
N LEU A 415 -32.15 -2.03 -9.08
CA LEU A 415 -32.96 -3.13 -8.56
C LEU A 415 -32.50 -4.49 -9.14
N LYS A 416 -32.20 -4.54 -10.44
CA LYS A 416 -31.68 -5.74 -11.09
C LYS A 416 -30.32 -6.18 -10.53
N SER A 417 -29.41 -5.22 -10.28
CA SER A 417 -28.11 -5.50 -9.66
C SER A 417 -28.27 -6.02 -8.23
N PHE A 418 -29.20 -5.45 -7.48
CA PHE A 418 -29.52 -5.90 -6.12
C PHE A 418 -30.14 -7.31 -6.09
N GLU A 419 -31.04 -7.62 -7.02
CA GLU A 419 -31.60 -8.97 -7.16
C GLU A 419 -30.53 -10.02 -7.51
N MET A 420 -29.59 -9.67 -8.41
CA MET A 420 -28.44 -10.53 -8.72
C MET A 420 -27.61 -10.83 -7.48
N LEU A 421 -27.33 -9.80 -6.66
CA LEU A 421 -26.59 -9.96 -5.42
C LEU A 421 -27.32 -10.89 -4.43
N GLN A 422 -28.62 -10.69 -4.26
CA GLN A 422 -29.44 -11.57 -3.42
C GLN A 422 -29.46 -13.03 -3.91
N GLN A 423 -29.49 -13.27 -5.23
CA GLN A 423 -29.41 -14.60 -5.81
C GLN A 423 -28.04 -15.25 -5.57
N LEU A 424 -26.97 -14.50 -5.73
CA LEU A 424 -25.60 -14.96 -5.48
C LEU A 424 -25.45 -15.36 -4.00
N THR A 425 -25.92 -14.53 -3.10
CA THR A 425 -25.91 -14.80 -1.65
C THR A 425 -26.71 -16.05 -1.27
N LYS A 426 -27.87 -16.25 -1.90
CA LYS A 426 -28.68 -17.46 -1.73
C LYS A 426 -27.98 -18.73 -2.21
N SER A 427 -27.19 -18.64 -3.28
CA SER A 427 -26.44 -19.76 -3.83
C SER A 427 -25.26 -20.15 -2.94
N ILE A 428 -24.58 -19.17 -2.35
CA ILE A 428 -23.49 -19.36 -1.40
C ILE A 428 -24.02 -20.00 -0.10
N SER A 429 -25.14 -19.51 0.46
CA SER A 429 -25.73 -20.02 1.70
C SER A 429 -26.27 -21.45 1.59
N LYS A 430 -26.60 -21.89 0.37
CA LYS A 430 -27.11 -23.27 0.08
C LYS A 430 -25.99 -24.26 -0.27
N GLY A 431 -24.70 -23.90 -0.13
CA GLY A 431 -23.58 -24.80 -0.39
C GLY A 431 -23.47 -25.29 -1.84
N ARG A 432 -24.15 -24.66 -2.80
CA ARG A 432 -24.21 -25.07 -4.21
C ARG A 432 -23.06 -24.52 -5.08
N PHE A 433 -22.05 -23.90 -4.50
CA PHE A 433 -20.82 -23.48 -5.20
C PHE A 433 -19.76 -24.58 -5.15
N GLY A 434 -20.12 -25.77 -5.62
CA GLY A 434 -19.20 -26.87 -5.92
C GLY A 434 -18.68 -26.75 -7.36
N GLY A 435 -18.02 -25.62 -7.73
CA GLY A 435 -17.58 -25.40 -9.10
C GLY A 435 -16.38 -24.46 -9.28
N PHE A 436 -15.79 -23.99 -8.19
CA PHE A 436 -14.52 -23.22 -8.23
C PHE A 436 -13.42 -23.94 -7.44
N GLY A 437 -13.28 -25.24 -7.71
CA GLY A 437 -12.19 -26.09 -7.23
C GLY A 437 -11.05 -26.13 -8.25
N GLY A 438 -10.35 -25.00 -8.48
CA GLY A 438 -8.97 -25.01 -8.95
C GLY A 438 -8.05 -24.98 -7.73
N PRO A 439 -6.77 -25.42 -7.83
CA PRO A 439 -5.85 -25.45 -6.69
C PRO A 439 -5.50 -24.02 -6.24
N GLY A 440 -6.25 -23.49 -5.29
CA GLY A 440 -6.18 -22.13 -4.78
C GLY A 440 -7.40 -21.73 -3.92
N GLY A 441 -8.17 -22.71 -3.42
CA GLY A 441 -9.34 -22.46 -2.58
C GLY A 441 -8.95 -21.76 -1.28
N MET A 442 -9.69 -20.70 -0.92
CA MET A 442 -9.60 -20.00 0.37
C MET A 442 -9.58 -20.99 1.53
N PRO A 443 -8.68 -20.83 2.51
CA PRO A 443 -8.73 -21.63 3.72
C PRO A 443 -9.97 -21.26 4.52
N THR A 444 -10.90 -22.20 4.66
CA THR A 444 -11.96 -22.12 5.63
C THR A 444 -11.34 -22.10 7.02
N LEU A 445 -11.62 -21.08 7.81
CA LEU A 445 -11.31 -21.01 9.24
C LEU A 445 -12.04 -22.18 9.95
N GLY A 446 -11.36 -23.33 9.99
CA GLY A 446 -11.81 -24.52 10.70
C GLY A 446 -11.72 -24.31 12.20
N LYS A 447 -12.87 -24.42 12.88
CA LYS A 447 -12.97 -24.52 14.34
C LYS A 447 -11.97 -25.54 14.88
N ALA A 448 -11.09 -25.10 15.76
CA ALA A 448 -10.22 -25.98 16.54
C ALA A 448 -11.08 -27.00 17.30
N LYS A 449 -11.05 -28.25 16.90
CA LYS A 449 -11.59 -29.36 17.66
C LYS A 449 -10.74 -29.57 18.91
N LYS A 450 -11.30 -29.34 20.09
CA LYS A 450 -10.75 -29.80 21.36
C LYS A 450 -10.58 -31.32 21.32
N GLY A 451 -9.31 -31.76 21.19
CA GLY A 451 -8.96 -33.17 21.30
C GLY A 451 -9.22 -33.69 22.73
N LYS A 452 -10.10 -34.67 22.87
CA LYS A 452 -10.20 -35.50 24.07
C LYS A 452 -8.96 -36.39 24.14
N LEU A 453 -8.17 -36.21 25.19
CA LEU A 453 -7.21 -37.21 25.66
C LEU A 453 -8.00 -38.47 26.06
N GLN A 454 -7.86 -39.56 25.33
CA GLN A 454 -8.19 -40.90 25.81
C GLN A 454 -6.90 -41.63 26.15
N GLY A 455 -6.86 -42.11 27.39
CA GLY A 455 -5.73 -42.75 28.01
C GLY A 455 -5.42 -44.12 27.38
N PHE A 456 -4.15 -44.41 27.29
CA PHE A 456 -3.60 -45.72 27.01
C PHE A 456 -3.66 -46.58 28.30
N GLY A 457 -4.64 -47.46 28.35
CA GLY A 457 -4.69 -48.55 29.33
C GLY A 457 -3.88 -49.75 28.89
N ARG A 458 -2.91 -50.12 29.72
CA ARG A 458 -2.13 -51.36 29.64
C ARG A 458 -3.06 -52.58 29.66
N LYS A 459 -2.86 -53.55 28.78
CA LYS A 459 -3.09 -54.96 29.12
C LYS A 459 -1.99 -55.84 28.49
N LYS A 460 -1.32 -56.57 29.42
CA LYS A 460 -0.48 -57.73 29.22
C LYS A 460 -1.31 -58.93 28.72
N ARG A 461 -0.73 -59.81 27.90
CA ARG A 461 -0.43 -61.24 28.14
C ARG A 461 -0.38 -62.04 26.84
N LEU A 462 0.77 -62.68 26.64
CA LEU A 462 0.98 -64.16 26.53
C LEU A 462 0.45 -64.84 25.25
N LYS A 463 1.27 -65.27 24.37
CA LYS A 463 2.11 -66.46 24.25
C LYS A 463 3.13 -66.29 23.19
#